data_b2699e29b00ad63d36fd05d4f85dfbb5
#
_entry.id   b2699e29b00ad63d36fd05d4f85dfbb5
#
_cell.length_a   1.000
_cell.length_b   1.000
_cell.length_c   1.000
_cell.angle_alpha   90.00
_cell.angle_beta   90.00
_cell.angle_gamma   90.00
#
_symmetry.space_group_name_H-M   'P 1'
#
loop_
_entity.id
_entity.type
_entity.pdbx_description
1 polymer ?
#
loop_
_entity_poly.entity_id
_entity_poly.type
_entity_poly.pdbx_seq_one_letter_code
_entity_poly.pdbx_strand_id
1 'polypeptide(L)'
;MSHKYQWPVYGHKNQIKFLQEAIDNNKLANTYLFYGPAGLGKKMVVDYFVKSVFCLDDKIKFCDKCDHCRMINKGTFLDIYKLGDREDLSIDNIREFLHKISFSNVSGHRKVAIIYGTETINLFSANALLKTLEEPPNNTSIILIANSIVNLPATVISRAQLVKFQSLHRSDMKEWLKNYNFSNEEKETIINLSFGRPGLALKLMNDKMEQFKKSSNFILKMLSGGTFYYMQTLDKWFEILKKEYPSYKLYELGNLTREYLDLFEVFLRDILWAKLNRPIINQVYNKEINALATKFDKKSLVQNLLSVSYARQKLNYNISPQLMWENLFLSIE
;
A
#
# COMPACT_ATOMS: atom_id res chain seq x y z
N MET A 1 -18.30 13.74 -16.80
CA MET A 1 -18.13 12.31 -16.42
C MET A 1 -19.45 11.62 -16.65
N SER A 2 -19.50 10.52 -17.40
CA SER A 2 -20.75 9.83 -17.67
C SER A 2 -21.35 9.33 -16.35
N HIS A 3 -22.66 9.53 -16.14
CA HIS A 3 -23.40 9.02 -14.97
C HIS A 3 -23.36 7.48 -14.85
N LYS A 4 -22.77 6.79 -15.82
CA LYS A 4 -22.67 5.33 -15.90
C LYS A 4 -21.76 4.72 -14.83
N TYR A 5 -20.68 5.42 -14.42
CA TYR A 5 -19.71 4.94 -13.44
C TYR A 5 -19.66 5.90 -12.25
N GLN A 6 -20.17 5.47 -11.13
CA GLN A 6 -20.18 6.26 -9.87
C GLN A 6 -19.23 5.61 -8.85
N TRP A 7 -17.97 5.37 -9.25
CA TRP A 7 -17.00 4.82 -8.32
C TRP A 7 -16.70 5.84 -7.21
N PRO A 8 -16.96 5.51 -5.95
CA PRO A 8 -16.73 6.43 -4.84
C PRO A 8 -15.23 6.46 -4.47
N VAL A 9 -14.39 6.81 -5.44
CA VAL A 9 -12.94 6.89 -5.32
C VAL A 9 -12.50 8.33 -5.50
N TYR A 10 -11.74 8.84 -4.54
CA TYR A 10 -11.14 10.15 -4.65
C TYR A 10 -9.76 10.06 -5.29
N GLY A 11 -9.46 11.00 -6.18
CA GLY A 11 -8.24 11.00 -6.97
C GLY A 11 -8.22 9.97 -8.09
N HIS A 12 -7.04 9.72 -8.64
CA HIS A 12 -6.79 8.71 -9.69
C HIS A 12 -7.68 8.82 -10.93
N LYS A 13 -8.11 10.04 -11.28
CA LYS A 13 -9.10 10.30 -12.35
C LYS A 13 -8.69 9.69 -13.70
N ASN A 14 -7.38 9.79 -14.05
CA ASN A 14 -6.87 9.25 -15.31
C ASN A 14 -6.89 7.71 -15.33
N GLN A 15 -6.52 7.07 -14.22
CA GLN A 15 -6.54 5.62 -14.07
C GLN A 15 -7.98 5.08 -14.15
N ILE A 16 -8.88 5.74 -13.44
CA ILE A 16 -10.31 5.39 -13.42
C ILE A 16 -10.91 5.54 -14.82
N LYS A 17 -10.66 6.67 -15.49
CA LYS A 17 -11.13 6.92 -16.85
C LYS A 17 -10.62 5.86 -17.82
N PHE A 18 -9.32 5.54 -17.77
CA PHE A 18 -8.71 4.49 -18.59
C PHE A 18 -9.39 3.13 -18.40
N LEU A 19 -9.68 2.73 -17.16
CA LEU A 19 -10.35 1.45 -16.86
C LEU A 19 -11.81 1.45 -17.33
N GLN A 20 -12.53 2.57 -17.18
CA GLN A 20 -13.89 2.72 -17.66
C GLN A 20 -13.97 2.64 -19.20
N GLU A 21 -13.06 3.30 -19.90
CA GLU A 21 -12.95 3.23 -21.36
C GLU A 21 -12.63 1.80 -21.85
N ALA A 22 -11.80 1.06 -21.10
CA ALA A 22 -11.52 -0.35 -21.43
C ALA A 22 -12.79 -1.23 -21.33
N ILE A 23 -13.64 -0.98 -20.32
CA ILE A 23 -14.94 -1.67 -20.18
C ILE A 23 -15.89 -1.28 -21.32
N ASP A 24 -16.07 0.01 -21.58
CA ASP A 24 -17.01 0.53 -22.56
C ASP A 24 -16.68 0.04 -23.99
N ASN A 25 -15.38 -0.05 -24.30
CA ASN A 25 -14.91 -0.51 -25.59
C ASN A 25 -14.77 -2.05 -25.69
N ASN A 26 -15.11 -2.79 -24.62
CA ASN A 26 -14.88 -4.23 -24.50
C ASN A 26 -13.42 -4.64 -24.83
N LYS A 27 -12.44 -3.77 -24.47
CA LYS A 27 -11.01 -3.94 -24.73
C LYS A 27 -10.24 -4.09 -23.43
N LEU A 28 -10.62 -5.09 -22.63
CA LEU A 28 -9.88 -5.38 -21.41
C LEU A 28 -8.54 -6.03 -21.76
N ALA A 29 -7.47 -5.55 -21.13
CA ALA A 29 -6.17 -6.17 -21.28
C ALA A 29 -6.15 -7.58 -20.65
N ASN A 30 -5.29 -8.43 -21.17
CA ASN A 30 -5.04 -9.76 -20.65
C ASN A 30 -4.48 -9.70 -19.23
N THR A 31 -3.53 -8.79 -18.99
CA THR A 31 -2.90 -8.61 -17.70
C THR A 31 -2.80 -7.12 -17.36
N TYR A 32 -3.21 -6.76 -16.16
CA TYR A 32 -3.01 -5.43 -15.57
C TYR A 32 -2.06 -5.52 -14.37
N LEU A 33 -1.22 -4.50 -14.18
CA LEU A 33 -0.40 -4.33 -12.97
C LEU A 33 -0.75 -2.99 -12.31
N PHE A 34 -1.51 -3.06 -11.22
CA PHE A 34 -1.85 -1.93 -10.36
C PHE A 34 -0.75 -1.72 -9.34
N TYR A 35 0.03 -0.65 -9.45
CA TYR A 35 1.16 -0.43 -8.56
C TYR A 35 1.24 0.98 -8.00
N GLY A 36 1.89 1.10 -6.86
CA GLY A 36 2.10 2.35 -6.13
C GLY A 36 1.99 2.13 -4.62
N PRO A 37 2.40 3.09 -3.79
CA PRO A 37 2.43 2.95 -2.33
C PRO A 37 1.15 2.36 -1.72
N ALA A 38 1.30 1.68 -0.58
CA ALA A 38 0.15 1.17 0.18
C ALA A 38 -0.76 2.32 0.64
N GLY A 39 -2.06 2.05 0.78
CA GLY A 39 -3.02 3.04 1.27
C GLY A 39 -3.57 4.02 0.21
N LEU A 40 -3.27 3.82 -1.08
CA LEU A 40 -3.78 4.64 -2.19
C LEU A 40 -5.15 4.19 -2.73
N GLY A 41 -5.74 3.13 -2.19
CA GLY A 41 -7.04 2.65 -2.66
C GLY A 41 -6.98 1.70 -3.87
N LYS A 42 -5.82 1.14 -4.22
CA LYS A 42 -5.67 0.20 -5.35
C LYS A 42 -6.67 -0.95 -5.30
N LYS A 43 -6.78 -1.64 -4.14
CA LYS A 43 -7.75 -2.75 -3.95
C LYS A 43 -9.17 -2.27 -4.22
N MET A 44 -9.56 -1.12 -3.69
CA MET A 44 -10.89 -0.54 -3.88
C MET A 44 -11.19 -0.23 -5.35
N VAL A 45 -10.22 0.33 -6.09
CA VAL A 45 -10.38 0.58 -7.53
C VAL A 45 -10.53 -0.74 -8.29
N VAL A 46 -9.76 -1.77 -7.95
CA VAL A 46 -9.88 -3.11 -8.55
C VAL A 46 -11.26 -3.71 -8.26
N ASP A 47 -11.77 -3.58 -7.03
CA ASP A 47 -13.10 -4.11 -6.69
C ASP A 47 -14.20 -3.42 -7.51
N TYR A 48 -14.17 -2.10 -7.68
CA TYR A 48 -15.14 -1.38 -8.53
C TYR A 48 -14.96 -1.70 -10.01
N PHE A 49 -13.72 -1.84 -10.47
CA PHE A 49 -13.44 -2.26 -11.84
C PHE A 49 -14.04 -3.63 -12.13
N VAL A 50 -13.76 -4.62 -11.27
CA VAL A 50 -14.27 -5.99 -11.41
C VAL A 50 -15.80 -6.04 -11.34
N LYS A 51 -16.41 -5.34 -10.37
CA LYS A 51 -17.87 -5.22 -10.30
C LYS A 51 -18.46 -4.62 -11.57
N SER A 52 -17.80 -3.60 -12.13
CA SER A 52 -18.27 -2.96 -13.36
C SER A 52 -18.17 -3.87 -14.57
N VAL A 53 -17.16 -4.75 -14.64
CA VAL A 53 -17.01 -5.75 -15.71
C VAL A 53 -18.15 -6.76 -15.69
N PHE A 54 -18.59 -7.19 -14.50
CA PHE A 54 -19.62 -8.22 -14.36
C PHE A 54 -21.04 -7.69 -14.15
N CYS A 55 -21.21 -6.38 -13.96
CA CYS A 55 -22.52 -5.78 -13.72
C CYS A 55 -23.46 -5.97 -14.92
N LEU A 56 -24.66 -6.50 -14.64
CA LEU A 56 -25.69 -6.73 -15.66
C LEU A 56 -26.43 -5.44 -16.08
N ASP A 57 -26.31 -4.38 -15.29
CA ASP A 57 -26.92 -3.09 -15.62
C ASP A 57 -26.03 -2.31 -16.59
N ASP A 58 -26.58 -1.92 -17.74
CA ASP A 58 -25.83 -1.16 -18.74
C ASP A 58 -25.87 0.36 -18.52
N LYS A 59 -26.80 0.84 -17.71
CA LYS A 59 -26.96 2.27 -17.41
C LYS A 59 -26.09 2.68 -16.23
N ILE A 60 -26.00 1.83 -15.21
CA ILE A 60 -25.23 2.09 -13.99
C ILE A 60 -24.34 0.90 -13.73
N LYS A 61 -23.08 0.97 -14.17
CA LYS A 61 -22.11 -0.08 -13.88
C LYS A 61 -21.75 -0.12 -12.40
N PHE A 62 -21.70 -1.31 -11.82
CA PHE A 62 -21.70 -1.67 -10.41
C PHE A 62 -22.94 -1.16 -9.65
N CYS A 63 -24.11 -1.52 -10.13
CA CYS A 63 -25.39 -1.08 -9.58
C CYS A 63 -25.67 -1.56 -8.13
N ASP A 64 -24.89 -2.50 -7.57
CA ASP A 64 -25.04 -3.17 -6.27
C ASP A 64 -26.41 -3.86 -6.04
N LYS A 65 -27.25 -3.93 -7.09
CA LYS A 65 -28.62 -4.46 -7.03
C LYS A 65 -28.81 -5.74 -7.85
N CYS A 66 -28.10 -5.91 -8.97
CA CYS A 66 -28.21 -7.11 -9.79
C CYS A 66 -27.56 -8.33 -9.09
N ASP A 67 -27.90 -9.51 -9.54
CA ASP A 67 -27.45 -10.76 -8.91
C ASP A 67 -25.93 -10.88 -8.94
N HIS A 68 -25.26 -10.50 -10.03
CA HIS A 68 -23.80 -10.51 -10.13
C HIS A 68 -23.16 -9.58 -9.06
N CYS A 69 -23.63 -8.32 -8.95
CA CYS A 69 -23.13 -7.41 -7.94
C CYS A 69 -23.35 -7.95 -6.52
N ARG A 70 -24.51 -8.56 -6.24
CA ARG A 70 -24.80 -9.16 -4.93
C ARG A 70 -23.88 -10.35 -4.63
N MET A 71 -23.65 -11.24 -5.62
CA MET A 71 -22.75 -12.39 -5.46
C MET A 71 -21.30 -11.93 -5.25
N ILE A 72 -20.84 -10.91 -5.98
CA ILE A 72 -19.49 -10.34 -5.81
C ILE A 72 -19.35 -9.74 -4.41
N ASN A 73 -20.34 -9.00 -3.91
CA ASN A 73 -20.33 -8.44 -2.55
C ASN A 73 -20.27 -9.52 -1.47
N LYS A 74 -20.92 -10.66 -1.70
CA LYS A 74 -20.88 -11.82 -0.79
C LYS A 74 -19.62 -12.67 -0.94
N GLY A 75 -18.79 -12.41 -1.96
CA GLY A 75 -17.61 -13.23 -2.27
C GLY A 75 -17.94 -14.63 -2.84
N THR A 76 -19.15 -14.80 -3.38
CA THR A 76 -19.65 -16.11 -3.91
C THR A 76 -19.68 -16.15 -5.44
N PHE A 77 -19.17 -15.13 -6.13
CA PHE A 77 -19.13 -15.11 -7.59
C PHE A 77 -17.98 -16.00 -8.10
N LEU A 78 -18.34 -17.04 -8.86
CA LEU A 78 -17.43 -18.15 -9.18
C LEU A 78 -16.31 -17.80 -10.18
N ASP A 79 -16.50 -16.79 -11.02
CA ASP A 79 -15.50 -16.42 -12.03
C ASP A 79 -14.52 -15.32 -11.55
N ILE A 80 -14.47 -15.07 -10.24
CA ILE A 80 -13.46 -14.21 -9.61
C ILE A 80 -12.58 -15.04 -8.69
N TYR A 81 -11.30 -15.12 -9.04
CA TYR A 81 -10.28 -15.86 -8.30
C TYR A 81 -9.35 -14.88 -7.61
N LYS A 82 -9.01 -15.15 -6.34
CA LYS A 82 -8.13 -14.27 -5.54
C LYS A 82 -7.01 -15.08 -4.91
N LEU A 83 -5.79 -14.53 -4.93
CA LEU A 83 -4.59 -15.11 -4.30
C LEU A 83 -3.80 -14.00 -3.61
N GLY A 84 -3.13 -14.29 -2.51
CA GLY A 84 -2.26 -13.37 -1.79
C GLY A 84 -2.98 -12.41 -0.83
N ASP A 85 -4.28 -12.56 -0.62
CA ASP A 85 -5.03 -11.77 0.37
C ASP A 85 -4.91 -12.39 1.78
N ARG A 86 -4.85 -13.73 1.86
CA ARG A 86 -4.71 -14.51 3.10
C ARG A 86 -3.61 -15.56 3.03
N GLU A 87 -3.15 -15.88 1.84
CA GLU A 87 -2.19 -16.92 1.52
C GLU A 87 -0.88 -16.28 1.05
N ASP A 88 0.24 -16.96 1.19
CA ASP A 88 1.51 -16.53 0.62
C ASP A 88 1.57 -16.78 -0.91
N LEU A 89 2.53 -16.15 -1.58
CA LEU A 89 2.78 -16.33 -3.01
C LEU A 89 3.88 -17.37 -3.27
N SER A 90 3.83 -18.49 -2.53
CA SER A 90 4.69 -19.65 -2.79
C SER A 90 4.41 -20.24 -4.17
N ILE A 91 5.38 -21.00 -4.70
CA ILE A 91 5.24 -21.61 -6.02
C ILE A 91 4.07 -22.59 -6.09
N ASP A 92 3.79 -23.28 -4.99
CA ASP A 92 2.71 -24.27 -4.92
C ASP A 92 1.33 -23.58 -4.93
N ASN A 93 1.16 -22.52 -4.14
CA ASN A 93 -0.06 -21.72 -4.15
C ASN A 93 -0.32 -21.07 -5.51
N ILE A 94 0.74 -20.60 -6.17
CA ILE A 94 0.61 -20.04 -7.53
C ILE A 94 0.22 -21.13 -8.54
N ARG A 95 0.82 -22.31 -8.50
CA ARG A 95 0.46 -23.43 -9.40
C ARG A 95 -0.98 -23.87 -9.19
N GLU A 96 -1.42 -24.01 -7.94
CA GLU A 96 -2.82 -24.33 -7.62
C GLU A 96 -3.77 -23.25 -8.13
N PHE A 97 -3.43 -21.98 -7.95
CA PHE A 97 -4.20 -20.86 -8.47
C PHE A 97 -4.29 -20.88 -10.00
N LEU A 98 -3.17 -21.10 -10.69
CA LEU A 98 -3.13 -21.22 -12.14
C LEU A 98 -3.97 -22.41 -12.66
N HIS A 99 -3.94 -23.53 -11.94
CA HIS A 99 -4.78 -24.66 -12.24
C HIS A 99 -6.28 -24.32 -12.08
N LYS A 100 -6.68 -23.63 -11.00
CA LYS A 100 -8.06 -23.17 -10.81
C LYS A 100 -8.57 -22.27 -11.92
N ILE A 101 -7.76 -21.30 -12.39
CA ILE A 101 -8.17 -20.40 -13.47
C ILE A 101 -8.14 -21.04 -14.87
N SER A 102 -7.50 -22.21 -15.04
CA SER A 102 -7.45 -22.91 -16.32
C SER A 102 -8.76 -23.56 -16.71
N PHE A 103 -9.64 -23.88 -15.76
CA PHE A 103 -10.97 -24.44 -16.03
C PHE A 103 -11.85 -23.44 -16.79
N SER A 104 -12.87 -23.95 -17.46
CA SER A 104 -13.86 -23.12 -18.17
C SER A 104 -14.59 -22.20 -17.17
N ASN A 105 -15.00 -21.01 -17.64
CA ASN A 105 -15.83 -20.12 -16.86
C ASN A 105 -17.22 -20.69 -16.65
N VAL A 106 -17.79 -20.45 -15.48
CA VAL A 106 -19.11 -20.98 -15.09
C VAL A 106 -20.24 -20.10 -15.59
N SER A 107 -20.04 -18.77 -15.58
CA SER A 107 -21.06 -17.79 -16.00
C SER A 107 -21.17 -17.58 -17.51
N GLY A 108 -20.30 -18.19 -18.31
CA GLY A 108 -20.23 -17.95 -19.77
C GLY A 108 -19.62 -16.59 -20.14
N HIS A 109 -19.27 -15.77 -19.17
CA HIS A 109 -18.67 -14.45 -19.35
C HIS A 109 -17.14 -14.50 -19.22
N ARG A 110 -16.52 -13.43 -18.77
CA ARG A 110 -15.08 -13.33 -18.55
C ARG A 110 -14.73 -13.85 -17.14
N LYS A 111 -13.51 -14.35 -16.96
CA LYS A 111 -12.92 -14.62 -15.64
C LYS A 111 -12.01 -13.46 -15.25
N VAL A 112 -11.90 -13.20 -13.96
CA VAL A 112 -10.93 -12.27 -13.40
C VAL A 112 -10.13 -12.95 -12.30
N ALA A 113 -8.81 -12.97 -12.49
CA ALA A 113 -7.85 -13.52 -11.53
C ALA A 113 -7.07 -12.38 -10.88
N ILE A 114 -7.11 -12.26 -9.55
CA ILE A 114 -6.48 -11.16 -8.81
C ILE A 114 -5.39 -11.73 -7.92
N ILE A 115 -4.17 -11.20 -8.05
CA ILE A 115 -3.02 -11.56 -7.22
C ILE A 115 -2.58 -10.32 -6.43
N TYR A 116 -2.68 -10.39 -5.11
CA TYR A 116 -2.28 -9.31 -4.20
C TYR A 116 -0.83 -9.48 -3.75
N GLY A 117 -0.17 -8.36 -3.44
CA GLY A 117 1.18 -8.37 -2.85
C GLY A 117 2.24 -8.92 -3.78
N THR A 118 2.06 -8.74 -5.10
CA THR A 118 2.98 -9.32 -6.10
C THR A 118 4.43 -8.84 -5.96
N GLU A 119 4.70 -7.75 -5.24
CA GLU A 119 6.06 -7.31 -4.89
C GLU A 119 6.82 -8.29 -3.98
N THR A 120 6.12 -9.23 -3.34
CA THR A 120 6.73 -10.24 -2.45
C THR A 120 7.02 -11.57 -3.16
N ILE A 121 6.67 -11.66 -4.44
CA ILE A 121 6.84 -12.88 -5.23
C ILE A 121 8.32 -13.19 -5.43
N ASN A 122 8.74 -14.44 -5.18
CA ASN A 122 10.08 -14.87 -5.51
C ASN A 122 10.24 -15.20 -7.01
N LEU A 123 11.47 -15.33 -7.47
CA LEU A 123 11.78 -15.56 -8.88
C LEU A 123 11.13 -16.84 -9.44
N PHE A 124 11.10 -17.93 -8.66
CA PHE A 124 10.52 -19.20 -9.09
C PHE A 124 8.99 -19.08 -9.28
N SER A 125 8.35 -18.46 -8.31
CA SER A 125 6.90 -18.19 -8.36
C SER A 125 6.55 -17.22 -9.49
N ALA A 126 7.37 -16.19 -9.71
CA ALA A 126 7.19 -15.25 -10.82
C ALA A 126 7.31 -15.96 -12.18
N ASN A 127 8.30 -16.83 -12.34
CA ASN A 127 8.50 -17.60 -13.58
C ASN A 127 7.31 -18.52 -13.88
N ALA A 128 6.69 -19.11 -12.86
CA ALA A 128 5.50 -19.95 -13.04
C ALA A 128 4.30 -19.16 -13.63
N LEU A 129 4.23 -17.85 -13.37
CA LEU A 129 3.18 -16.97 -13.90
C LEU A 129 3.40 -16.59 -15.38
N LEU A 130 4.65 -16.54 -15.87
CA LEU A 130 4.98 -15.88 -17.14
C LEU A 130 4.17 -16.37 -18.32
N LYS A 131 4.01 -17.69 -18.49
CA LYS A 131 3.23 -18.27 -19.59
C LYS A 131 1.78 -17.80 -19.55
N THR A 132 1.18 -17.78 -18.36
CA THR A 132 -0.23 -17.40 -18.19
C THR A 132 -0.43 -15.88 -18.29
N LEU A 133 0.58 -15.07 -18.00
CA LEU A 133 0.52 -13.62 -18.21
C LEU A 133 0.58 -13.25 -19.69
N GLU A 134 1.30 -14.03 -20.51
CA GLU A 134 1.36 -13.87 -21.97
C GLU A 134 0.08 -14.35 -22.63
N GLU A 135 -0.33 -15.57 -22.32
CA GLU A 135 -1.46 -16.27 -22.92
C GLU A 135 -2.42 -16.76 -21.83
N PRO A 136 -3.20 -15.86 -21.23
CA PRO A 136 -4.16 -16.27 -20.22
C PRO A 136 -5.24 -17.17 -20.84
N PRO A 137 -5.84 -18.07 -20.05
CA PRO A 137 -6.95 -18.90 -20.50
C PRO A 137 -8.06 -18.04 -21.11
N ASN A 138 -8.81 -18.63 -22.07
CA ASN A 138 -9.84 -17.91 -22.82
C ASN A 138 -10.73 -17.05 -21.90
N ASN A 139 -10.97 -15.81 -22.33
CA ASN A 139 -11.79 -14.82 -21.62
C ASN A 139 -11.32 -14.55 -20.17
N THR A 140 -10.02 -14.62 -19.90
CA THR A 140 -9.48 -14.33 -18.55
C THR A 140 -8.69 -13.03 -18.57
N SER A 141 -8.94 -12.17 -17.57
CA SER A 141 -8.06 -11.02 -17.26
C SER A 141 -7.38 -11.25 -15.94
N ILE A 142 -6.06 -11.04 -15.90
CA ILE A 142 -5.24 -11.16 -14.69
C ILE A 142 -4.95 -9.78 -14.15
N ILE A 143 -5.16 -9.57 -12.85
CA ILE A 143 -4.90 -8.31 -12.16
C ILE A 143 -3.85 -8.55 -11.09
N LEU A 144 -2.68 -7.97 -11.28
CA LEU A 144 -1.58 -7.95 -10.32
C LEU A 144 -1.65 -6.67 -9.51
N ILE A 145 -1.54 -6.77 -8.17
CA ILE A 145 -1.53 -5.61 -7.28
C ILE A 145 -0.22 -5.61 -6.50
N ALA A 146 0.58 -4.53 -6.67
CA ALA A 146 1.87 -4.35 -6.02
C ALA A 146 1.95 -3.00 -5.29
N ASN A 147 2.72 -2.95 -4.19
CA ASN A 147 3.05 -1.69 -3.55
C ASN A 147 4.27 -1.01 -4.21
N SER A 148 5.10 -1.79 -4.90
CA SER A 148 6.25 -1.32 -5.67
C SER A 148 6.53 -2.29 -6.81
N ILE A 149 7.08 -1.79 -7.91
CA ILE A 149 7.55 -2.62 -9.04
C ILE A 149 9.05 -2.90 -8.98
N VAL A 150 9.77 -2.32 -8.02
CA VAL A 150 11.25 -2.40 -7.94
C VAL A 150 11.75 -3.85 -7.82
N ASN A 151 11.01 -4.67 -7.07
CA ASN A 151 11.38 -6.07 -6.84
C ASN A 151 10.68 -7.05 -7.80
N LEU A 152 9.84 -6.56 -8.71
CA LEU A 152 9.20 -7.39 -9.71
C LEU A 152 10.16 -7.67 -10.88
N PRO A 153 10.25 -8.92 -11.35
CA PRO A 153 11.00 -9.22 -12.55
C PRO A 153 10.52 -8.40 -13.76
N ALA A 154 11.46 -7.89 -14.53
CA ALA A 154 11.17 -7.13 -15.75
C ALA A 154 10.28 -7.92 -16.74
N THR A 155 10.41 -9.24 -16.73
CA THR A 155 9.59 -10.17 -17.53
C THR A 155 8.11 -10.16 -17.14
N VAL A 156 7.77 -9.93 -15.88
CA VAL A 156 6.38 -9.75 -15.42
C VAL A 156 5.86 -8.36 -15.81
N ILE A 157 6.70 -7.33 -15.58
CA ILE A 157 6.33 -5.93 -15.87
C ILE A 157 6.06 -5.72 -17.36
N SER A 158 6.86 -6.32 -18.25
CA SER A 158 6.72 -6.16 -19.70
C SER A 158 5.46 -6.79 -20.30
N ARG A 159 4.80 -7.70 -19.56
CA ARG A 159 3.60 -8.42 -19.99
C ARG A 159 2.30 -7.84 -19.43
N ALA A 160 2.39 -6.78 -18.63
CA ALA A 160 1.24 -6.18 -17.99
C ALA A 160 0.98 -4.75 -18.46
N GLN A 161 -0.30 -4.41 -18.62
CA GLN A 161 -0.73 -3.02 -18.75
C GLN A 161 -0.58 -2.33 -17.41
N LEU A 162 0.32 -1.36 -17.36
CA LEU A 162 0.68 -0.66 -16.12
C LEU A 162 -0.38 0.37 -15.72
N VAL A 163 -0.87 0.28 -14.48
CA VAL A 163 -1.79 1.25 -13.88
C VAL A 163 -1.11 1.82 -12.63
N LYS A 164 -0.45 2.98 -12.79
CA LYS A 164 0.33 3.62 -11.73
C LYS A 164 -0.55 4.44 -10.81
N PHE A 165 -0.48 4.18 -9.50
CA PHE A 165 -1.11 4.98 -8.45
C PHE A 165 -0.06 5.84 -7.76
N GLN A 166 -0.40 7.11 -7.53
CA GLN A 166 0.45 8.08 -6.85
C GLN A 166 -0.29 8.69 -5.68
N SER A 167 0.46 9.23 -4.72
CA SER A 167 -0.13 10.00 -3.61
C SER A 167 -0.98 11.14 -4.15
N LEU A 168 -2.12 11.36 -3.52
CA LEU A 168 -3.02 12.45 -3.85
C LEU A 168 -2.39 13.80 -3.50
N HIS A 169 -2.70 14.81 -4.28
CA HIS A 169 -2.31 16.18 -3.95
C HIS A 169 -3.00 16.63 -2.65
N ARG A 170 -2.35 17.55 -1.94
CA ARG A 170 -2.89 18.11 -0.70
C ARG A 170 -4.29 18.73 -0.89
N SER A 171 -4.55 19.36 -2.03
CA SER A 171 -5.87 19.89 -2.41
C SER A 171 -6.94 18.81 -2.46
N ASP A 172 -6.63 17.66 -3.08
CA ASP A 172 -7.58 16.55 -3.21
C ASP A 172 -7.87 15.91 -1.85
N MET A 173 -6.85 15.79 -0.98
CA MET A 173 -7.01 15.32 0.38
C MET A 173 -7.85 16.28 1.23
N LYS A 174 -7.67 17.60 1.08
CA LYS A 174 -8.51 18.61 1.74
C LYS A 174 -9.96 18.50 1.31
N GLU A 175 -10.21 18.35 0.01
CA GLU A 175 -11.55 18.20 -0.53
C GLU A 175 -12.22 16.91 -0.03
N TRP A 176 -11.50 15.82 -0.04
CA TRP A 176 -11.99 14.54 0.48
C TRP A 176 -12.36 14.61 1.96
N LEU A 177 -11.56 15.26 2.80
CA LEU A 177 -11.79 15.39 4.24
C LEU A 177 -12.92 16.36 4.60
N LYS A 178 -13.45 17.15 3.65
CA LYS A 178 -14.64 17.97 3.90
C LYS A 178 -15.86 17.14 4.32
N ASN A 179 -15.93 15.90 3.84
CA ASN A 179 -17.04 14.98 4.13
C ASN A 179 -16.99 14.37 5.53
N TYR A 180 -15.95 14.69 6.32
CA TYR A 180 -15.74 14.15 7.66
C TYR A 180 -15.79 15.26 8.71
N ASN A 181 -16.40 14.94 9.85
CA ASN A 181 -16.59 15.91 10.94
C ASN A 181 -15.39 15.95 11.88
N PHE A 182 -14.31 16.62 11.45
CA PHE A 182 -13.10 16.90 12.23
C PHE A 182 -12.83 18.39 12.26
N SER A 183 -12.15 18.88 13.31
CA SER A 183 -11.67 20.26 13.37
C SER A 183 -10.67 20.55 12.24
N ASN A 184 -10.44 21.81 11.94
CA ASN A 184 -9.46 22.18 10.90
C ASN A 184 -8.03 21.73 11.27
N GLU A 185 -7.67 21.77 12.53
CA GLU A 185 -6.35 21.32 13.02
C GLU A 185 -6.20 19.80 12.86
N GLU A 186 -7.23 19.02 13.19
CA GLU A 186 -7.23 17.59 13.00
C GLU A 186 -7.14 17.22 11.51
N LYS A 187 -7.91 17.90 10.65
CA LYS A 187 -7.84 17.70 9.19
C LYS A 187 -6.45 17.99 8.64
N GLU A 188 -5.83 19.10 9.05
CA GLU A 188 -4.46 19.42 8.66
C GLU A 188 -3.46 18.37 9.14
N THR A 189 -3.63 17.89 10.36
CA THR A 189 -2.82 16.80 10.92
C THR A 189 -2.97 15.53 10.10
N ILE A 190 -4.20 15.07 9.82
CA ILE A 190 -4.50 13.89 9.02
C ILE A 190 -3.89 14.01 7.62
N ILE A 191 -4.04 15.17 6.96
CA ILE A 191 -3.48 15.42 5.62
C ILE A 191 -1.95 15.28 5.63
N ASN A 192 -1.30 15.89 6.63
CA ASN A 192 0.14 15.89 6.73
C ASN A 192 0.68 14.47 6.96
N LEU A 193 0.02 13.70 7.82
CA LEU A 193 0.46 12.39 8.25
C LEU A 193 0.09 11.26 7.28
N SER A 194 -0.92 11.48 6.46
CA SER A 194 -1.34 10.48 5.47
C SER A 194 -0.51 10.50 4.18
N PHE A 195 0.29 11.56 3.94
CA PHE A 195 1.13 11.71 2.73
C PHE A 195 0.37 11.54 1.43
N GLY A 196 -0.86 12.04 1.37
CA GLY A 196 -1.73 11.86 0.21
C GLY A 196 -2.21 10.42 0.02
N ARG A 197 -2.21 9.61 1.08
CA ARG A 197 -2.69 8.22 1.08
C ARG A 197 -4.02 8.11 1.82
N PRO A 198 -5.18 8.11 1.13
CA PRO A 198 -6.50 8.09 1.79
C PRO A 198 -6.71 6.91 2.74
N GLY A 199 -6.20 5.73 2.41
CA GLY A 199 -6.29 4.56 3.28
C GLY A 199 -5.50 4.71 4.59
N LEU A 200 -4.38 5.45 4.58
CA LEU A 200 -3.66 5.80 5.80
C LEU A 200 -4.42 6.87 6.59
N ALA A 201 -5.01 7.85 5.90
CA ALA A 201 -5.86 8.85 6.53
C ALA A 201 -7.05 8.20 7.25
N LEU A 202 -7.74 7.23 6.62
CA LEU A 202 -8.82 6.46 7.27
C LEU A 202 -8.35 5.72 8.52
N LYS A 203 -7.15 5.14 8.49
CA LYS A 203 -6.57 4.50 9.68
C LYS A 203 -6.32 5.51 10.80
N LEU A 204 -5.87 6.71 10.47
CA LEU A 204 -5.65 7.79 11.47
C LEU A 204 -6.95 8.30 12.06
N MET A 205 -8.05 8.28 11.29
CA MET A 205 -9.37 8.72 11.73
C MET A 205 -10.06 7.70 12.65
N ASN A 206 -9.83 6.41 12.43
CA ASN A 206 -10.43 5.31 13.18
C ASN A 206 -9.55 4.89 14.37
N ASP A 207 -9.61 5.61 15.50
CA ASP A 207 -8.98 5.30 16.81
C ASP A 207 -7.44 5.25 16.85
N LYS A 208 -6.73 5.47 15.75
CA LYS A 208 -5.26 5.39 15.70
C LYS A 208 -4.56 6.74 15.91
N MET A 209 -5.28 7.85 16.09
CA MET A 209 -4.64 9.15 16.31
C MET A 209 -3.80 9.17 17.59
N GLU A 210 -4.31 8.56 18.67
CA GLU A 210 -3.56 8.45 19.92
C GLU A 210 -2.36 7.50 19.78
N GLN A 211 -2.55 6.36 19.13
CA GLN A 211 -1.46 5.44 18.82
C GLN A 211 -0.41 6.12 17.93
N PHE A 212 -0.84 6.89 16.93
CA PHE A 212 0.05 7.67 16.09
C PHE A 212 0.87 8.69 16.89
N LYS A 213 0.23 9.45 17.79
CA LYS A 213 0.93 10.38 18.70
C LYS A 213 1.97 9.64 19.56
N LYS A 214 1.62 8.47 20.09
CA LYS A 214 2.55 7.62 20.86
C LYS A 214 3.74 7.18 19.99
N SER A 215 3.49 6.71 18.77
CA SER A 215 4.54 6.30 17.81
C SER A 215 5.43 7.47 17.39
N SER A 216 4.84 8.64 17.11
CA SER A 216 5.59 9.86 16.77
C SER A 216 6.49 10.31 17.90
N ASN A 217 5.96 10.35 19.12
CA ASN A 217 6.74 10.69 20.31
C ASN A 217 7.87 9.68 20.58
N PHE A 218 7.62 8.39 20.32
CA PHE A 218 8.64 7.35 20.39
C PHE A 218 9.77 7.63 19.41
N ILE A 219 9.47 7.86 18.13
CA ILE A 219 10.46 8.15 17.08
C ILE A 219 11.24 9.44 17.38
N LEU A 220 10.57 10.51 17.80
CA LEU A 220 11.25 11.77 18.16
C LEU A 220 12.18 11.60 19.36
N LYS A 221 11.78 10.84 20.37
CA LYS A 221 12.65 10.48 21.49
C LYS A 221 13.86 9.67 21.03
N MET A 222 13.64 8.70 20.14
CA MET A 222 14.74 7.94 19.55
C MET A 222 15.71 8.86 18.82
N LEU A 223 15.26 9.77 17.96
CA LEU A 223 16.12 10.72 17.25
C LEU A 223 16.85 11.73 18.18
N SER A 224 16.30 12.00 19.34
CA SER A 224 16.95 12.89 20.34
C SER A 224 17.98 12.17 21.21
N GLY A 225 17.89 10.86 21.35
CA GLY A 225 18.78 10.02 22.18
C GLY A 225 20.15 9.79 21.54
N GLY A 226 21.02 9.08 22.26
CA GLY A 226 22.29 8.54 21.76
C GLY A 226 22.21 7.02 21.59
N THR A 227 23.27 6.42 21.03
CA THR A 227 23.34 4.99 20.68
C THR A 227 22.93 4.07 21.84
N PHE A 228 23.40 4.34 23.06
CA PHE A 228 23.05 3.53 24.23
C PHE A 228 21.54 3.61 24.56
N TYR A 229 20.94 4.79 24.44
CA TYR A 229 19.50 4.98 24.63
C TYR A 229 18.68 4.22 23.58
N TYR A 230 19.17 4.17 22.33
CA TYR A 230 18.50 3.43 21.26
C TYR A 230 18.39 1.94 21.59
N MET A 231 19.51 1.30 21.96
CA MET A 231 19.54 -0.13 22.22
C MET A 231 18.57 -0.54 23.33
N GLN A 232 18.66 0.13 24.50
CA GLN A 232 17.73 -0.17 25.60
C GLN A 232 16.26 0.07 25.25
N THR A 233 15.98 1.10 24.47
CA THR A 233 14.59 1.45 24.11
C THR A 233 14.04 0.49 23.07
N LEU A 234 14.85 0.03 22.12
CA LEU A 234 14.46 -0.96 21.11
C LEU A 234 14.15 -2.31 21.75
N ASP A 235 15.00 -2.79 22.65
CA ASP A 235 14.79 -4.06 23.37
C ASP A 235 13.43 -4.05 24.09
N LYS A 236 13.16 -3.01 24.88
CA LYS A 236 11.89 -2.85 25.58
C LYS A 236 10.70 -2.77 24.61
N TRP A 237 10.86 -2.07 23.50
CA TRP A 237 9.80 -1.96 22.49
C TRP A 237 9.48 -3.31 21.84
N PHE A 238 10.50 -4.07 21.46
CA PHE A 238 10.28 -5.40 20.90
C PHE A 238 9.74 -6.41 21.92
N GLU A 239 10.11 -6.29 23.19
CA GLU A 239 9.47 -7.08 24.27
C GLU A 239 7.99 -6.76 24.40
N ILE A 240 7.60 -5.48 24.33
CA ILE A 240 6.19 -5.07 24.37
C ILE A 240 5.46 -5.62 23.15
N LEU A 241 6.01 -5.48 21.94
CA LEU A 241 5.40 -6.00 20.72
C LEU A 241 5.20 -7.51 20.78
N LYS A 242 6.16 -8.27 21.29
CA LYS A 242 6.05 -9.73 21.46
C LYS A 242 4.97 -10.12 22.49
N LYS A 243 4.78 -9.32 23.55
CA LYS A 243 3.72 -9.53 24.54
C LYS A 243 2.33 -9.19 24.01
N GLU A 244 2.23 -8.09 23.25
CA GLU A 244 0.95 -7.66 22.64
C GLU A 244 0.52 -8.57 21.47
N TYR A 245 1.49 -9.13 20.73
CA TYR A 245 1.25 -9.97 19.56
C TYR A 245 1.98 -11.32 19.63
N PRO A 246 1.64 -12.18 20.59
CA PRO A 246 2.40 -13.43 20.85
C PRO A 246 2.31 -14.45 19.71
N SER A 247 1.25 -14.36 18.89
CA SER A 247 1.03 -15.27 17.75
C SER A 247 1.64 -14.80 16.45
N TYR A 248 2.18 -13.56 16.41
CA TYR A 248 2.71 -12.98 15.17
C TYR A 248 4.02 -13.65 14.75
N LYS A 249 4.05 -14.05 13.48
CA LYS A 249 5.27 -14.53 12.83
C LYS A 249 6.20 -13.34 12.53
N LEU A 250 7.43 -13.65 12.18
CA LEU A 250 8.48 -12.66 11.94
C LEU A 250 8.06 -11.61 10.88
N TYR A 251 7.39 -12.04 9.81
CA TYR A 251 6.94 -11.16 8.74
C TYR A 251 5.78 -10.24 9.18
N GLU A 252 4.93 -10.69 10.10
CA GLU A 252 3.82 -9.89 10.64
C GLU A 252 4.35 -8.79 11.55
N LEU A 253 5.33 -9.11 12.41
CA LEU A 253 6.08 -8.12 13.18
C LEU A 253 6.82 -7.14 12.25
N GLY A 254 7.39 -7.62 11.15
CA GLY A 254 8.00 -6.78 10.11
C GLY A 254 7.00 -5.77 9.51
N ASN A 255 5.78 -6.20 9.22
CA ASN A 255 4.73 -5.32 8.71
C ASN A 255 4.30 -4.27 9.74
N LEU A 256 4.23 -4.63 11.01
CA LEU A 256 3.91 -3.71 12.12
C LEU A 256 4.99 -2.63 12.27
N THR A 257 6.26 -3.02 12.24
CA THR A 257 7.38 -2.09 12.37
C THR A 257 7.57 -1.22 11.13
N ARG A 258 7.03 -1.59 9.98
CA ARG A 258 7.07 -0.80 8.73
C ARG A 258 6.36 0.55 8.87
N GLU A 259 5.25 0.61 9.60
CA GLU A 259 4.56 1.88 9.87
C GLU A 259 5.46 2.86 10.66
N TYR A 260 6.29 2.33 11.55
CA TYR A 260 7.28 3.13 12.29
C TYR A 260 8.44 3.59 11.40
N LEU A 261 8.89 2.78 10.43
CA LEU A 261 9.88 3.22 9.43
C LEU A 261 9.35 4.35 8.54
N ASP A 262 8.07 4.28 8.16
CA ASP A 262 7.43 5.36 7.40
C ASP A 262 7.42 6.66 8.20
N LEU A 263 7.10 6.61 9.48
CA LEU A 263 7.17 7.78 10.38
C LEU A 263 8.59 8.30 10.56
N PHE A 264 9.53 7.40 10.72
CA PHE A 264 10.94 7.73 10.89
C PHE A 264 11.50 8.50 9.69
N GLU A 265 11.22 8.01 8.47
CA GLU A 265 11.57 8.69 7.23
C GLU A 265 10.99 10.10 7.15
N VAL A 266 9.75 10.25 7.57
CA VAL A 266 9.05 11.53 7.56
C VAL A 266 9.70 12.54 8.48
N PHE A 267 10.03 12.14 9.72
CA PHE A 267 10.69 13.03 10.65
C PHE A 267 12.10 13.41 10.19
N LEU A 268 12.88 12.46 9.66
CA LEU A 268 14.19 12.75 9.08
C LEU A 268 14.10 13.77 7.94
N ARG A 269 13.10 13.60 7.07
CA ARG A 269 12.86 14.55 5.97
C ARG A 269 12.47 15.93 6.49
N ASP A 270 11.58 16.01 7.47
CA ASP A 270 11.15 17.29 8.03
C ASP A 270 12.30 17.98 8.79
N ILE A 271 13.18 17.23 9.47
CA ILE A 271 14.40 17.73 10.07
C ILE A 271 15.37 18.31 9.00
N LEU A 272 15.53 17.59 7.87
CA LEU A 272 16.31 18.06 6.76
C LEU A 272 15.72 19.35 6.13
N TRP A 273 14.40 19.42 5.98
CA TRP A 273 13.72 20.62 5.47
C TRP A 273 13.84 21.80 6.43
N ALA A 274 13.69 21.60 7.73
CA ALA A 274 13.97 22.64 8.74
C ALA A 274 15.42 23.15 8.63
N LYS A 275 16.39 22.24 8.50
CA LYS A 275 17.80 22.57 8.28
C LYS A 275 18.06 23.37 7.03
N LEU A 276 17.22 23.20 5.99
CA LEU A 276 17.29 23.91 4.71
C LEU A 276 16.39 25.16 4.69
N ASN A 277 15.83 25.58 5.83
CA ASN A 277 14.88 26.69 5.96
C ASN A 277 13.65 26.52 5.03
N ARG A 278 13.21 25.28 4.81
CA ARG A 278 11.99 24.96 4.03
C ARG A 278 10.83 24.66 4.96
N PRO A 279 9.58 24.88 4.50
CA PRO A 279 8.40 24.54 5.30
C PRO A 279 8.37 23.05 5.64
N ILE A 280 8.27 22.73 6.93
CA ILE A 280 8.08 21.36 7.41
C ILE A 280 6.62 20.94 7.25
N ILE A 281 6.39 19.63 7.11
CA ILE A 281 5.03 19.09 6.95
C ILE A 281 4.37 18.91 8.30
N ASN A 282 5.08 18.36 9.30
CA ASN A 282 4.52 18.06 10.62
C ASN A 282 4.58 19.25 11.55
N GLN A 283 3.72 20.23 11.33
CA GLN A 283 3.68 21.48 12.13
C GLN A 283 3.44 21.24 13.64
N VAL A 284 2.71 20.18 13.99
CA VAL A 284 2.44 19.78 15.39
C VAL A 284 3.73 19.53 16.18
N TYR A 285 4.78 19.04 15.51
CA TYR A 285 6.09 18.73 16.11
C TYR A 285 7.17 19.74 15.74
N ASN A 286 6.78 20.97 15.40
CA ASN A 286 7.68 21.99 14.88
C ASN A 286 8.84 22.30 15.85
N LYS A 287 8.58 22.35 17.16
CA LYS A 287 9.61 22.63 18.18
C LYS A 287 10.66 21.53 18.24
N GLU A 288 10.22 20.28 18.29
CA GLU A 288 11.08 19.10 18.36
C GLU A 288 11.91 18.94 17.07
N ILE A 289 11.27 19.14 15.90
CA ILE A 289 11.93 19.05 14.60
C ILE A 289 13.03 20.11 14.46
N ASN A 290 12.75 21.37 14.84
CA ASN A 290 13.76 22.42 14.79
C ASN A 290 14.91 22.17 15.78
N ALA A 291 14.64 21.67 16.98
CA ALA A 291 15.68 21.27 17.91
C ALA A 291 16.59 20.16 17.35
N LEU A 292 16.01 19.16 16.69
CA LEU A 292 16.77 18.11 16.02
C LEU A 292 17.54 18.63 14.79
N ALA A 293 16.99 19.60 14.07
CA ALA A 293 17.69 20.21 12.92
C ALA A 293 18.97 20.95 13.32
N THR A 294 19.11 21.39 14.57
CA THR A 294 20.39 21.93 15.06
C THR A 294 21.41 20.84 15.36
N LYS A 295 20.95 19.65 15.77
CA LYS A 295 21.80 18.51 16.19
C LYS A 295 22.44 17.77 15.01
N PHE A 296 21.67 17.51 13.96
CA PHE A 296 22.14 16.75 12.81
C PHE A 296 22.75 17.65 11.74
N ASP A 297 23.78 17.19 11.05
CA ASP A 297 24.26 17.83 9.85
C ASP A 297 23.48 17.37 8.59
N LYS A 298 23.64 18.10 7.49
CA LYS A 298 22.91 17.85 6.23
C LYS A 298 23.31 16.51 5.58
N LYS A 299 24.60 16.16 5.63
CA LYS A 299 25.13 14.95 4.99
C LYS A 299 24.64 13.71 5.74
N SER A 300 24.68 13.74 7.07
CA SER A 300 24.18 12.72 7.94
C SER A 300 22.67 12.48 7.72
N LEU A 301 21.85 13.54 7.65
CA LEU A 301 20.41 13.38 7.37
C LEU A 301 20.12 12.72 6.04
N VAL A 302 20.88 13.03 4.98
CA VAL A 302 20.71 12.37 3.68
C VAL A 302 21.11 10.90 3.77
N GLN A 303 22.23 10.59 4.44
CA GLN A 303 22.68 9.22 4.66
C GLN A 303 21.66 8.40 5.46
N ASN A 304 21.10 9.00 6.52
CA ASN A 304 20.07 8.38 7.35
C ASN A 304 18.79 8.07 6.54
N LEU A 305 18.37 8.96 5.65
CA LEU A 305 17.24 8.70 4.73
C LEU A 305 17.51 7.52 3.78
N LEU A 306 18.74 7.38 3.27
CA LEU A 306 19.14 6.23 2.45
C LEU A 306 19.14 4.94 3.29
N SER A 307 19.63 4.99 4.52
CA SER A 307 19.62 3.83 5.44
C SER A 307 18.20 3.37 5.75
N VAL A 308 17.23 4.28 5.94
CA VAL A 308 15.81 3.93 6.10
C VAL A 308 15.26 3.24 4.85
N SER A 309 15.57 3.75 3.67
CA SER A 309 15.14 3.14 2.41
C SER A 309 15.68 1.71 2.26
N TYR A 310 16.96 1.49 2.62
CA TYR A 310 17.58 0.18 2.63
C TYR A 310 16.97 -0.77 3.69
N ALA A 311 16.72 -0.28 4.89
CA ALA A 311 16.04 -1.03 5.96
C ALA A 311 14.64 -1.50 5.50
N ARG A 312 13.89 -0.63 4.82
CA ARG A 312 12.58 -0.97 4.25
C ARG A 312 12.66 -2.10 3.22
N GLN A 313 13.69 -2.12 2.38
CA GLN A 313 13.90 -3.22 1.43
C GLN A 313 14.19 -4.53 2.16
N LYS A 314 15.02 -4.50 3.20
CA LYS A 314 15.37 -5.69 3.99
C LYS A 314 14.17 -6.35 4.67
N LEU A 315 13.15 -5.60 5.09
CA LEU A 315 11.92 -6.16 5.65
C LEU A 315 11.11 -7.02 4.66
N ASN A 316 11.43 -7.00 3.37
CA ASN A 316 10.84 -7.90 2.37
C ASN A 316 11.50 -9.28 2.35
N TYR A 317 12.66 -9.44 3.02
CA TYR A 317 13.45 -10.68 3.04
C TYR A 317 13.44 -11.21 4.48
N ASN A 318 12.66 -12.05 4.92
CA ASN A 318 12.59 -12.77 6.22
C ASN A 318 13.72 -12.48 7.25
N ILE A 319 14.09 -11.21 7.39
CA ILE A 319 15.12 -10.72 8.32
C ILE A 319 14.40 -10.34 9.63
N SER A 320 15.07 -10.60 10.76
CA SER A 320 14.57 -10.15 12.07
C SER A 320 14.32 -8.65 12.06
N PRO A 321 13.07 -8.18 12.29
CA PRO A 321 12.78 -6.76 12.38
C PRO A 321 13.58 -6.05 13.47
N GLN A 322 13.84 -6.72 14.59
CA GLN A 322 14.64 -6.18 15.68
C GLN A 322 16.08 -5.88 15.24
N LEU A 323 16.76 -6.88 14.64
CA LEU A 323 18.12 -6.69 14.11
C LEU A 323 18.18 -5.62 13.02
N MET A 324 17.14 -5.50 12.20
CA MET A 324 17.07 -4.46 11.19
C MET A 324 17.03 -3.07 11.84
N TRP A 325 16.20 -2.87 12.88
CA TRP A 325 16.10 -1.61 13.60
C TRP A 325 17.38 -1.29 14.36
N GLU A 326 18.02 -2.26 15.02
CA GLU A 326 19.32 -2.10 15.68
C GLU A 326 20.38 -1.61 14.69
N ASN A 327 20.51 -2.27 13.55
CA ASN A 327 21.44 -1.85 12.49
C ASN A 327 21.11 -0.45 11.93
N LEU A 328 19.84 -0.12 11.77
CA LEU A 328 19.42 1.20 11.31
C LEU A 328 19.88 2.28 12.31
N PHE A 329 19.62 2.10 13.60
CA PHE A 329 20.01 3.09 14.61
C PHE A 329 21.51 3.18 14.85
N LEU A 330 22.24 2.08 14.66
CA LEU A 330 23.72 2.11 14.68
C LEU A 330 24.31 2.88 13.50
N SER A 331 23.58 3.01 12.40
CA SER A 331 24.00 3.76 11.21
C SER A 331 23.61 5.25 11.26
N ILE A 332 22.88 5.68 12.29
CA ILE A 332 22.43 7.07 12.46
C ILE A 332 23.45 7.80 13.33
N GLU A 333 24.20 8.68 12.71
CA GLU A 333 25.17 9.59 13.35
C GLU A 333 24.60 11.01 13.51
#